data_96f087ecb550b3b50c72c252c0aa83e3
#
_entry.id   96f087ecb550b3b50c72c252c0aa83e3
#
_cell.length_a   1.000
_cell.length_b   1.000
_cell.length_c   1.000
_cell.angle_alpha   90.00
_cell.angle_beta   90.00
_cell.angle_gamma   90.00
#
_symmetry.space_group_name_H-M   'P 1'
#
loop_
_entity.id
_entity.type
_entity.pdbx_description
1 polymer ?
#
loop_
_entity_poly.entity_id
_entity_poly.type
_entity_poly.pdbx_seq_one_letter_code
_entity_poly.pdbx_strand_id
1 'polypeptide(L)'
;MADERLRAWVSSIDATYELVENPEVRKTCPDLASKVERALWACESAWHDYGVDGCAFSFNGGKDCTVLAHILAASLRRLQKKQGTLDLVPIRTLYVACDDPFPEVEAFIGYAATRYHMQLRTEHGPMKQALDSYMKSTDGKGVRAMFIGVRHDDPHGSKARVRVPCDPTWPQILSLIHI
;
A
#
# COMPACT_ATOMS: atom_id res chain seq x y z
N MET A 1 -26.54 1.22 4.89
CA MET A 1 -25.40 2.09 5.31
C MET A 1 -24.03 1.40 5.16
N ALA A 2 -23.73 0.26 5.82
CA ALA A 2 -22.42 -0.41 5.64
C ALA A 2 -22.19 -0.87 4.19
N ASP A 3 -23.17 -1.49 3.58
CA ASP A 3 -23.14 -1.98 2.19
C ASP A 3 -23.01 -0.85 1.15
N GLU A 4 -23.62 0.30 1.38
CA GLU A 4 -23.50 1.48 0.53
C GLU A 4 -22.10 2.11 0.59
N ARG A 5 -21.51 2.19 1.79
CA ARG A 5 -20.12 2.66 1.95
C ARG A 5 -19.11 1.73 1.28
N LEU A 6 -19.33 0.42 1.40
CA LEU A 6 -18.49 -0.57 0.75
C LEU A 6 -18.59 -0.46 -0.78
N ARG A 7 -19.81 -0.33 -1.33
CA ARG A 7 -20.01 -0.13 -2.78
C ARG A 7 -19.36 1.16 -3.28
N ALA A 8 -19.54 2.26 -2.57
CA ALA A 8 -18.90 3.54 -2.93
C ALA A 8 -17.38 3.43 -2.92
N TRP A 9 -16.81 2.73 -1.93
CA TRP A 9 -15.37 2.49 -1.88
C TRP A 9 -14.90 1.58 -3.03
N VAL A 10 -15.57 0.46 -3.28
CA VAL A 10 -15.26 -0.44 -4.41
C VAL A 10 -15.33 0.31 -5.74
N SER A 11 -16.36 1.14 -5.94
CA SER A 11 -16.47 1.99 -7.13
C SER A 11 -15.29 2.95 -7.25
N SER A 12 -14.83 3.55 -6.15
CA SER A 12 -13.72 4.50 -6.19
C SER A 12 -12.38 3.85 -6.53
N ILE A 13 -12.12 2.62 -6.06
CA ILE A 13 -10.89 1.89 -6.42
C ILE A 13 -10.94 1.35 -7.84
N ASP A 14 -12.12 0.93 -8.32
CA ASP A 14 -12.30 0.51 -9.72
C ASP A 14 -12.09 1.70 -10.67
N ALA A 15 -12.52 2.92 -10.31
CA ALA A 15 -12.31 4.13 -11.08
C ALA A 15 -10.84 4.55 -11.22
N THR A 16 -9.94 4.02 -10.39
CA THR A 16 -8.49 4.28 -10.52
C THR A 16 -7.96 3.85 -11.88
N TYR A 17 -8.48 2.76 -12.43
CA TYR A 17 -8.10 2.29 -13.76
C TYR A 17 -8.73 3.10 -14.90
N GLU A 18 -9.90 3.70 -14.68
CA GLU A 18 -10.51 4.62 -15.65
C GLU A 18 -9.59 5.80 -15.97
N LEU A 19 -8.87 6.33 -14.96
CA LEU A 19 -7.89 7.41 -15.14
C LEU A 19 -6.79 7.03 -16.13
N VAL A 20 -6.41 5.76 -16.18
CA VAL A 20 -5.28 5.25 -16.98
C VAL A 20 -5.72 4.68 -18.32
N GLU A 21 -6.83 3.95 -18.34
CA GLU A 21 -7.28 3.15 -19.49
C GLU A 21 -8.28 3.87 -20.37
N ASN A 22 -9.05 4.84 -19.82
CA ASN A 22 -10.00 5.61 -20.63
C ASN A 22 -9.29 6.81 -21.27
N PRO A 23 -9.17 6.86 -22.63
CA PRO A 23 -8.44 7.91 -23.31
C PRO A 23 -9.00 9.33 -23.04
N GLU A 24 -10.31 9.47 -22.87
CA GLU A 24 -10.93 10.78 -22.63
C GLU A 24 -10.65 11.27 -21.20
N VAL A 25 -10.68 10.37 -20.22
CA VAL A 25 -10.33 10.71 -18.83
C VAL A 25 -8.83 11.02 -18.75
N ARG A 26 -7.97 10.21 -19.38
CA ARG A 26 -6.53 10.41 -19.41
C ARG A 26 -6.11 11.76 -19.98
N LYS A 27 -6.82 12.27 -21.00
CA LYS A 27 -6.58 13.59 -21.59
C LYS A 27 -6.82 14.75 -20.62
N THR A 28 -7.68 14.58 -19.64
CA THR A 28 -7.98 15.64 -18.66
C THR A 28 -6.82 15.86 -17.67
N CYS A 29 -6.08 14.81 -17.30
CA CYS A 29 -4.99 14.85 -16.33
C CYS A 29 -3.82 13.92 -16.75
N PRO A 30 -3.12 14.19 -17.87
CA PRO A 30 -2.15 13.27 -18.44
C PRO A 30 -0.96 12.96 -17.52
N ASP A 31 -0.46 13.94 -16.79
CA ASP A 31 0.65 13.76 -15.85
C ASP A 31 0.26 12.88 -14.66
N LEU A 32 -0.95 13.08 -14.11
CA LEU A 32 -1.48 12.25 -13.04
C LEU A 32 -1.70 10.83 -13.53
N ALA A 33 -2.32 10.67 -14.69
CA ALA A 33 -2.54 9.36 -15.30
C ALA A 33 -1.23 8.58 -15.48
N SER A 34 -0.17 9.24 -15.99
CA SER A 34 1.16 8.64 -16.14
C SER A 34 1.79 8.21 -14.81
N LYS A 35 1.62 9.00 -13.75
CA LYS A 35 2.12 8.66 -12.41
C LYS A 35 1.37 7.47 -11.81
N VAL A 36 0.04 7.49 -11.91
CA VAL A 36 -0.83 6.40 -11.42
C VAL A 36 -0.56 5.11 -12.18
N GLU A 37 -0.38 5.16 -13.49
CA GLU A 37 -0.03 4.00 -14.33
C GLU A 37 1.27 3.33 -13.86
N ARG A 38 2.32 4.12 -13.60
CA ARG A 38 3.58 3.59 -13.08
C ARG A 38 3.42 2.97 -11.70
N ALA A 39 2.64 3.60 -10.82
CA ALA A 39 2.38 3.08 -9.48
C ALA A 39 1.57 1.78 -9.53
N LEU A 40 0.53 1.70 -10.35
CA LEU A 40 -0.25 0.48 -10.58
C LEU A 40 0.64 -0.65 -11.12
N TRP A 41 1.48 -0.35 -12.13
CA TRP A 41 2.43 -1.34 -12.67
C TRP A 41 3.39 -1.87 -11.60
N ALA A 42 3.92 -0.99 -10.74
CA ALA A 42 4.80 -1.38 -9.64
C ALA A 42 4.08 -2.31 -8.64
N CYS A 43 2.83 -1.99 -8.30
CA CYS A 43 2.01 -2.82 -7.40
C CYS A 43 1.68 -4.17 -8.05
N GLU A 44 1.18 -4.17 -9.29
CA GLU A 44 0.82 -5.40 -10.02
C GLU A 44 2.02 -6.32 -10.19
N SER A 45 3.19 -5.78 -10.52
CA SER A 45 4.41 -6.58 -10.65
C SER A 45 4.86 -7.18 -9.31
N ALA A 46 4.66 -6.47 -8.19
CA ALA A 46 4.96 -7.02 -6.87
C ALA A 46 3.99 -8.15 -6.48
N TRP A 47 2.69 -7.98 -6.73
CA TRP A 47 1.71 -9.05 -6.52
C TRP A 47 2.02 -10.29 -7.37
N HIS A 48 2.49 -10.09 -8.60
CA HIS A 48 2.90 -11.19 -9.48
C HIS A 48 4.12 -11.93 -8.94
N ASP A 49 5.17 -11.21 -8.51
CA ASP A 49 6.46 -11.80 -8.16
C ASP A 49 6.48 -12.43 -6.76
N TYR A 50 5.71 -11.88 -5.82
CA TYR A 50 5.72 -12.29 -4.41
C TYR A 50 4.42 -12.93 -3.95
N GLY A 51 3.34 -12.79 -4.71
CA GLY A 51 1.98 -13.14 -4.28
C GLY A 51 1.43 -12.15 -3.26
N VAL A 52 0.13 -12.21 -3.01
CA VAL A 52 -0.55 -11.34 -2.04
C VAL A 52 0.01 -11.59 -0.63
N ASP A 53 0.17 -12.85 -0.25
CA ASP A 53 0.70 -13.23 1.07
C ASP A 53 2.18 -12.92 1.26
N GLY A 54 2.93 -12.72 0.16
CA GLY A 54 4.32 -12.33 0.18
C GLY A 54 4.55 -10.82 0.28
N CYS A 55 3.49 -10.02 0.30
CA CYS A 55 3.57 -8.57 0.34
C CYS A 55 2.91 -8.00 1.59
N ALA A 56 3.47 -6.91 2.12
CA ALA A 56 2.89 -6.10 3.17
C ALA A 56 3.01 -4.61 2.84
N PHE A 57 2.29 -3.78 3.56
CA PHE A 57 2.28 -2.34 3.40
C PHE A 57 2.70 -1.65 4.71
N SER A 58 3.67 -0.73 4.66
CA SER A 58 4.01 0.12 5.79
C SER A 58 3.18 1.41 5.71
N PHE A 59 2.27 1.58 6.68
CA PHE A 59 1.34 2.70 6.73
C PHE A 59 1.61 3.58 7.94
N ASN A 60 1.75 4.87 7.75
CA ASN A 60 2.03 5.85 8.81
C ASN A 60 0.97 6.95 8.93
N GLY A 61 -0.17 6.81 8.24
CA GLY A 61 -1.22 7.82 8.23
C GLY A 61 -0.91 9.06 7.37
N GLY A 62 0.28 9.16 6.79
CA GLY A 62 0.65 10.27 5.92
C GLY A 62 -0.12 10.28 4.59
N LYS A 63 -0.22 11.46 3.96
CA LYS A 63 -0.96 11.64 2.70
C LYS A 63 -0.46 10.72 1.58
N ASP A 64 0.85 10.54 1.47
CA ASP A 64 1.47 9.76 0.40
C ASP A 64 1.18 8.26 0.60
N CYS A 65 1.27 7.77 1.84
CA CYS A 65 0.84 6.42 2.19
C CYS A 65 -0.67 6.22 1.96
N THR A 66 -1.50 7.24 2.19
CA THR A 66 -2.94 7.14 1.95
C THR A 66 -3.27 7.01 0.46
N VAL A 67 -2.59 7.77 -0.40
CA VAL A 67 -2.71 7.60 -1.86
C VAL A 67 -2.24 6.21 -2.28
N LEU A 68 -1.11 5.75 -1.74
CA LEU A 68 -0.60 4.40 -2.00
C LEU A 68 -1.58 3.31 -1.56
N ALA A 69 -2.22 3.45 -0.39
CA ALA A 69 -3.25 2.53 0.07
C ALA A 69 -4.40 2.38 -0.95
N HIS A 70 -4.80 3.49 -1.58
CA HIS A 70 -5.83 3.48 -2.61
C HIS A 70 -5.38 2.73 -3.87
N ILE A 71 -4.14 2.97 -4.32
CA ILE A 71 -3.55 2.30 -5.50
C ILE A 71 -3.37 0.79 -5.24
N LEU A 72 -2.90 0.42 -4.03
CA LEU A 72 -2.77 -0.97 -3.61
C LEU A 72 -4.12 -1.69 -3.63
N ALA A 73 -5.15 -1.08 -3.04
CA ALA A 73 -6.50 -1.63 -3.05
C ALA A 73 -7.03 -1.82 -4.48
N ALA A 74 -6.82 -0.84 -5.37
CA ALA A 74 -7.23 -0.92 -6.76
C ALA A 74 -6.52 -2.07 -7.50
N SER A 75 -5.19 -2.16 -7.37
CA SER A 75 -4.40 -3.20 -8.04
C SER A 75 -4.72 -4.61 -7.52
N LEU A 76 -4.90 -4.76 -6.21
CA LEU A 76 -5.31 -6.01 -5.61
C LEU A 76 -6.72 -6.43 -6.06
N ARG A 77 -7.66 -5.49 -6.08
CA ARG A 77 -9.02 -5.71 -6.59
C ARG A 77 -9.02 -6.19 -8.04
N ARG A 78 -8.17 -5.59 -8.89
CA ARG A 78 -8.01 -6.02 -10.28
C ARG A 78 -7.45 -7.43 -10.40
N LEU A 79 -6.45 -7.77 -9.58
CA LEU A 79 -5.89 -9.13 -9.53
C LEU A 79 -6.97 -10.14 -9.16
N GLN A 80 -7.77 -9.85 -8.15
CA GLN A 80 -8.87 -10.73 -7.71
C GLN A 80 -9.93 -10.93 -8.79
N LYS A 81 -10.33 -9.85 -9.49
CA LYS A 81 -11.24 -9.95 -10.63
C LYS A 81 -10.69 -10.86 -11.74
N LYS A 82 -9.39 -10.76 -12.05
CA LYS A 82 -8.73 -11.63 -13.03
C LYS A 82 -8.71 -13.11 -12.58
N GLN A 83 -8.68 -13.36 -11.29
CA GLN A 83 -8.72 -14.70 -10.71
C GLN A 83 -10.15 -15.25 -10.51
N GLY A 84 -11.17 -14.47 -10.89
CA GLY A 84 -12.59 -14.88 -10.77
C GLY A 84 -13.15 -14.80 -9.36
N THR A 85 -12.45 -14.14 -8.42
CA THR A 85 -12.95 -13.89 -7.07
C THR A 85 -13.39 -12.42 -6.90
N LEU A 86 -14.47 -12.22 -6.15
CA LEU A 86 -14.98 -10.90 -5.81
C LEU A 86 -14.68 -10.51 -4.35
N ASP A 87 -14.13 -11.43 -3.59
CA ASP A 87 -13.81 -11.20 -2.19
C ASP A 87 -12.71 -10.14 -2.04
N LEU A 88 -12.88 -9.25 -1.08
CA LEU A 88 -11.87 -8.27 -0.74
C LEU A 88 -10.86 -8.92 0.22
N VAL A 89 -9.68 -9.25 -0.30
CA VAL A 89 -8.59 -9.76 0.54
C VAL A 89 -7.98 -8.61 1.32
N PRO A 90 -7.78 -8.77 2.64
CA PRO A 90 -7.15 -7.74 3.45
C PRO A 90 -5.71 -7.46 3.02
N ILE A 91 -5.32 -6.19 3.02
CA ILE A 91 -3.93 -5.79 2.80
C ILE A 91 -3.19 -5.94 4.13
N ARG A 92 -2.20 -6.83 4.20
CA ARG A 92 -1.31 -6.94 5.36
C ARG A 92 -0.60 -5.63 5.58
N THR A 93 -0.78 -5.02 6.74
CA THR A 93 -0.31 -3.65 6.98
C THR A 93 0.40 -3.55 8.32
N LEU A 94 1.60 -2.96 8.30
CA LEU A 94 2.36 -2.60 9.48
C LEU A 94 2.22 -1.10 9.75
N TYR A 95 1.84 -0.75 10.98
CA TYR A 95 1.97 0.58 11.53
C TYR A 95 2.99 0.56 12.67
N VAL A 96 3.97 1.44 12.61
CA VAL A 96 4.92 1.65 13.71
C VAL A 96 4.52 2.93 14.44
N ALA A 97 3.95 2.75 15.64
CA ALA A 97 3.47 3.86 16.45
C ALA A 97 4.63 4.63 17.10
N CYS A 98 4.51 5.95 17.13
CA CYS A 98 5.41 6.82 17.90
C CYS A 98 5.13 6.67 19.41
N ASP A 99 6.10 7.09 20.24
CA ASP A 99 5.92 7.04 21.71
C ASP A 99 4.86 8.04 22.20
N ASP A 100 4.66 9.16 21.51
CA ASP A 100 3.65 10.19 21.82
C ASP A 100 2.93 10.59 20.52
N PRO A 101 2.00 9.76 20.02
CA PRO A 101 1.31 10.02 18.77
C PRO A 101 0.20 11.06 18.98
N PHE A 102 -0.03 11.90 17.97
CA PHE A 102 -1.22 12.76 17.96
C PHE A 102 -2.48 11.91 17.90
N PRO A 103 -3.47 12.14 18.80
CA PRO A 103 -4.72 11.37 18.83
C PRO A 103 -5.47 11.35 17.48
N GLU A 104 -5.39 12.45 16.73
CA GLU A 104 -6.00 12.58 15.41
C GLU A 104 -5.35 11.65 14.36
N VAL A 105 -4.04 11.42 14.49
CA VAL A 105 -3.30 10.48 13.62
C VAL A 105 -3.73 9.06 13.91
N GLU A 106 -3.81 8.69 15.20
CA GLU A 106 -4.27 7.36 15.62
C GLU A 106 -5.71 7.09 15.15
N ALA A 107 -6.60 8.08 15.34
CA ALA A 107 -7.98 7.99 14.88
C ALA A 107 -8.05 7.82 13.35
N PHE A 108 -7.22 8.56 12.60
CA PHE A 108 -7.15 8.43 11.15
C PHE A 108 -6.61 7.08 10.71
N ILE A 109 -5.59 6.54 11.37
CA ILE A 109 -5.03 5.21 11.07
C ILE A 109 -6.10 4.13 11.23
N GLY A 110 -6.86 4.15 12.33
CA GLY A 110 -7.97 3.22 12.55
C GLY A 110 -9.07 3.35 11.50
N TYR A 111 -9.43 4.59 11.14
CA TYR A 111 -10.38 4.87 10.06
C TYR A 111 -9.88 4.33 8.71
N ALA A 112 -8.63 4.63 8.36
CA ALA A 112 -8.03 4.19 7.10
C ALA A 112 -7.93 2.66 7.02
N ALA A 113 -7.54 2.00 8.11
CA ALA A 113 -7.47 0.55 8.19
C ALA A 113 -8.83 -0.10 7.87
N THR A 114 -9.91 0.43 8.45
CA THR A 114 -11.26 -0.03 8.14
C THR A 114 -11.66 0.27 6.71
N ARG A 115 -11.40 1.50 6.23
CA ARG A 115 -11.79 1.94 4.89
C ARG A 115 -11.08 1.16 3.78
N TYR A 116 -9.78 0.91 3.93
CA TYR A 116 -8.96 0.23 2.92
C TYR A 116 -8.82 -1.27 3.14
N HIS A 117 -9.63 -1.82 4.04
CA HIS A 117 -9.62 -3.26 4.35
C HIS A 117 -8.21 -3.77 4.68
N MET A 118 -7.55 -3.06 5.61
CA MET A 118 -6.20 -3.40 6.05
C MET A 118 -6.24 -4.40 7.21
N GLN A 119 -5.42 -5.44 7.12
CA GLN A 119 -5.05 -6.26 8.28
C GLN A 119 -3.93 -5.53 9.02
N LEU A 120 -4.32 -4.58 9.89
CA LEU A 120 -3.40 -3.69 10.57
C LEU A 120 -2.75 -4.37 11.77
N ARG A 121 -1.42 -4.39 11.77
CA ARG A 121 -0.59 -4.72 12.92
C ARG A 121 0.15 -3.49 13.40
N THR A 122 0.00 -3.14 14.67
CA THR A 122 0.76 -2.05 15.30
C THR A 122 1.97 -2.62 16.05
N GLU A 123 3.12 -2.03 15.77
CA GLU A 123 4.37 -2.29 16.50
C GLU A 123 4.88 -0.98 17.10
N HIS A 124 5.75 -1.06 18.11
CA HIS A 124 6.30 0.09 18.83
C HIS A 124 7.82 0.09 18.81
N GLY A 125 8.41 1.26 19.06
CA GLY A 125 9.86 1.42 19.17
C GLY A 125 10.56 1.71 17.85
N PRO A 126 11.89 1.57 17.80
CA PRO A 126 12.68 1.88 16.62
C PRO A 126 12.26 1.04 15.41
N MET A 127 12.18 1.67 14.24
CA MET A 127 11.70 1.07 12.99
C MET A 127 12.31 -0.32 12.71
N LYS A 128 13.61 -0.49 12.92
CA LYS A 128 14.29 -1.78 12.69
C LYS A 128 13.77 -2.88 13.60
N GLN A 129 13.53 -2.56 14.88
CA GLN A 129 13.03 -3.54 15.86
C GLN A 129 11.57 -3.87 15.60
N ALA A 130 10.75 -2.85 15.30
CA ALA A 130 9.35 -3.01 14.95
C ALA A 130 9.18 -3.89 13.71
N LEU A 131 10.02 -3.68 12.70
CA LEU A 131 10.00 -4.47 11.48
C LEU A 131 10.45 -5.93 11.72
N ASP A 132 11.50 -6.14 12.54
CA ASP A 132 11.94 -7.48 12.93
C ASP A 132 10.86 -8.23 13.73
N SER A 133 10.20 -7.53 14.66
CA SER A 133 9.05 -8.07 15.41
C SER A 133 7.91 -8.47 14.47
N TYR A 134 7.56 -7.58 13.53
CA TYR A 134 6.52 -7.85 12.54
C TYR A 134 6.84 -9.10 11.72
N MET A 135 8.07 -9.20 11.18
CA MET A 135 8.48 -10.33 10.33
C MET A 135 8.47 -11.68 11.06
N LYS A 136 8.65 -11.67 12.39
CA LYS A 136 8.58 -12.85 13.26
C LYS A 136 7.15 -13.20 13.68
N SER A 137 6.22 -12.29 13.51
CA SER A 137 4.81 -12.48 13.89
C SER A 137 4.06 -13.35 12.88
N THR A 138 2.87 -13.82 13.26
CA THR A 138 1.96 -14.53 12.36
C THR A 138 1.56 -13.69 11.15
N ASP A 139 1.37 -12.37 11.35
CA ASP A 139 0.93 -11.44 10.31
C ASP A 139 2.03 -11.12 9.30
N GLY A 140 3.30 -11.13 9.75
CA GLY A 140 4.47 -10.89 8.90
C GLY A 140 5.08 -12.16 8.30
N LYS A 141 4.62 -13.33 8.73
CA LYS A 141 5.18 -14.60 8.25
C LYS A 141 5.02 -14.76 6.74
N GLY A 142 6.13 -14.99 6.05
CA GLY A 142 6.15 -15.18 4.60
C GLY A 142 6.21 -13.88 3.79
N VAL A 143 6.16 -12.71 4.43
CA VAL A 143 6.34 -11.42 3.74
C VAL A 143 7.76 -11.32 3.23
N ARG A 144 7.92 -10.95 1.96
CA ARG A 144 9.20 -10.76 1.26
C ARG A 144 9.32 -9.38 0.64
N ALA A 145 8.21 -8.69 0.45
CA ALA A 145 8.16 -7.35 -0.11
C ALA A 145 7.30 -6.44 0.76
N MET A 146 7.73 -5.18 0.94
CA MET A 146 6.97 -4.18 1.67
C MET A 146 6.78 -2.93 0.82
N PHE A 147 5.55 -2.51 0.66
CA PHE A 147 5.23 -1.24 0.04
C PHE A 147 5.46 -0.09 1.02
N ILE A 148 6.15 0.95 0.57
CA ILE A 148 6.46 2.12 1.39
C ILE A 148 6.17 3.37 0.55
N GLY A 149 5.39 4.30 1.09
CA GLY A 149 5.11 5.59 0.45
C GLY A 149 6.26 6.57 0.69
N VAL A 150 7.28 6.55 -0.17
CA VAL A 150 8.41 7.47 -0.16
C VAL A 150 8.49 8.18 -1.51
N ARG A 151 8.61 9.51 -1.51
CA ARG A 151 8.80 10.31 -2.72
C ARG A 151 10.27 10.51 -3.05
N HIS A 152 10.55 10.74 -4.33
CA HIS A 152 11.92 11.08 -4.76
C HIS A 152 12.49 12.31 -4.05
N ASP A 153 11.62 13.27 -3.71
CA ASP A 153 12.00 14.54 -3.05
C ASP A 153 12.12 14.41 -1.52
N ASP A 154 11.81 13.25 -0.95
CA ASP A 154 12.03 13.00 0.47
C ASP A 154 13.53 12.87 0.78
N PRO A 155 14.00 13.23 2.00
CA PRO A 155 15.42 13.26 2.35
C PRO A 155 16.20 11.97 2.06
N HIS A 156 15.52 10.83 2.05
CA HIS A 156 16.08 9.52 1.72
C HIS A 156 15.55 8.95 0.40
N GLY A 157 14.67 9.68 -0.29
CA GLY A 157 13.99 9.24 -1.50
C GLY A 157 14.84 9.32 -2.77
N SER A 158 15.80 10.26 -2.86
CA SER A 158 16.59 10.53 -4.06
C SER A 158 17.42 9.34 -4.57
N LYS A 159 17.72 8.37 -3.70
CA LYS A 159 18.41 7.12 -4.04
C LYS A 159 17.47 5.91 -4.18
N ALA A 160 16.19 6.08 -3.86
CA ALA A 160 15.24 4.99 -3.91
C ALA A 160 14.86 4.71 -5.37
N ARG A 161 15.13 3.49 -5.81
CA ARG A 161 14.58 2.94 -7.06
C ARG A 161 13.19 2.40 -6.78
N VAL A 162 12.41 2.14 -7.82
CA VAL A 162 11.10 1.48 -7.69
C VAL A 162 11.16 0.21 -6.85
N ARG A 163 12.29 -0.51 -6.91
CA ARG A 163 12.60 -1.65 -6.04
C ARG A 163 14.01 -1.52 -5.51
N VAL A 164 14.14 -1.50 -4.21
CA VAL A 164 15.44 -1.47 -3.52
C VAL A 164 15.52 -2.67 -2.60
N PRO A 165 16.57 -3.51 -2.71
CA PRO A 165 16.82 -4.53 -1.70
C PRO A 165 17.08 -3.82 -0.37
N CYS A 166 16.41 -4.28 0.67
CA CYS A 166 16.69 -3.82 2.03
C CYS A 166 18.10 -4.25 2.47
N ASP A 167 18.57 -3.71 3.58
CA ASP A 167 19.83 -4.12 4.21
C ASP A 167 19.96 -5.64 4.18
N PRO A 168 21.14 -6.21 3.78
CA PRO A 168 21.35 -7.66 3.69
C PRO A 168 21.10 -8.43 4.99
N THR A 169 21.10 -7.73 6.12
CA THR A 169 20.79 -8.31 7.46
C THR A 169 19.28 -8.39 7.74
N TRP A 170 18.45 -7.93 6.81
CA TRP A 170 16.99 -7.97 6.91
C TRP A 170 16.45 -9.00 5.93
N PRO A 171 15.32 -9.66 6.24
CA PRO A 171 14.62 -10.41 5.21
C PRO A 171 14.36 -9.48 4.04
N GLN A 172 14.53 -9.97 2.81
CA GLN A 172 14.46 -9.17 1.58
C GLN A 172 13.12 -8.41 1.50
N ILE A 173 13.13 -7.21 2.05
CA ILE A 173 12.03 -6.27 1.96
C ILE A 173 12.35 -5.35 0.80
N LEU A 174 11.48 -5.34 -0.17
CA LEU A 174 11.58 -4.43 -1.30
C LEU A 174 10.80 -3.16 -0.98
N SER A 175 11.48 -2.03 -0.98
CA SER A 175 10.85 -0.73 -0.98
C SER A 175 10.24 -0.50 -2.35
N LEU A 176 8.96 -0.18 -2.37
CA LEU A 176 8.26 0.15 -3.60
C LEU A 176 7.61 1.52 -3.46
N ILE A 177 7.88 2.39 -4.43
CA ILE A 177 7.05 3.43 -5.01
C ILE A 177 7.49 4.84 -4.75
N HIS A 178 7.83 5.45 -5.86
CA HIS A 178 7.75 6.88 -6.08
C HIS A 178 6.39 7.19 -6.75
N ILE A 179 5.57 7.97 -6.07
CA ILE A 179 4.36 8.57 -6.64
C ILE A 179 4.71 9.98 -7.09
#